data_c9291ed91e16abb990009e7f0d99cdbd
#
_entry.id   c9291ed91e16abb990009e7f0d99cdbd
#
_cell.length_a   1.000
_cell.length_b   1.000
_cell.length_c   1.000
_cell.angle_alpha   90.00
_cell.angle_beta   90.00
_cell.angle_gamma   90.00
#
_symmetry.space_group_name_H-M   'P 1'
#
loop_
_entity.id
_entity.type
_entity.pdbx_description
1 polymer ?
#
loop_
_entity_poly.entity_id
_entity_poly.type
_entity_poly.pdbx_seq_one_letter_code
_entity_poly.pdbx_strand_id
1 'polypeptide(L)'
;MAGSTYGTLFTITTWGESHGPGVGVVIDGCPAGLPLSSEDIQKYLDRRRPGQSRYTTARNEADEAEILSGVFEGRTTGTPISILIRNQDQRSRDYGNIKDCYRPGHADYPFDAKYGFRDYRGGGRSSGRETIGRVAAGAVAAKLLERLGVRLLTYTKSIGPVSIPSEEYDYSQISCNPLYMPNEEYARKAQDYLQECIHSLDSSGGIIECQAKGLPAGIGEPVFQKLDACLAKAIMSIGAVKGVEIGDGFAAAKSRGSLNNDPFICQDGKISKTTNHSGGTLGGFSDGSALILRAAVKPTSSIAREQKTVTSSLENTTLTVKGRHDPVIVPRAVVVVEAMTALTLIDLMMQNMTARLEWMEKFYLGPGDF
;
A
#
# COMPACT_ATOMS: atom_id res chain seq x y z
N MET A 1 -20.13 -6.66 9.64
CA MET A 1 -18.77 -7.10 9.29
C MET A 1 -17.78 -5.99 9.58
N ALA A 2 -16.63 -6.31 10.18
CA ALA A 2 -15.62 -5.33 10.56
C ALA A 2 -14.71 -4.98 9.35
N GLY A 3 -15.19 -4.11 8.45
CA GLY A 3 -14.46 -3.72 7.24
C GLY A 3 -13.22 -2.85 7.47
N SER A 4 -12.92 -2.47 8.73
CA SER A 4 -11.75 -1.65 9.10
C SER A 4 -10.64 -2.44 9.79
N THR A 5 -10.78 -3.76 9.87
CA THR A 5 -9.79 -4.69 10.46
C THR A 5 -9.19 -5.56 9.36
N TYR A 6 -7.87 -5.76 9.40
CA TYR A 6 -7.09 -6.58 8.48
C TYR A 6 -6.07 -7.43 9.26
N GLY A 7 -5.78 -8.65 8.78
CA GLY A 7 -4.86 -9.62 9.37
C GLY A 7 -5.59 -10.69 10.19
N THR A 8 -4.85 -11.70 10.62
CA THR A 8 -5.31 -12.85 11.42
C THR A 8 -4.58 -12.95 12.75
N LEU A 9 -3.26 -12.99 12.76
CA LEU A 9 -2.41 -12.99 13.95
C LEU A 9 -1.76 -11.64 14.17
N PHE A 10 -1.23 -11.01 13.11
CA PHE A 10 -0.81 -9.62 13.14
C PHE A 10 -1.95 -8.77 12.58
N THR A 11 -2.78 -8.25 13.46
CA THR A 11 -4.00 -7.56 13.06
C THR A 11 -3.87 -6.05 13.19
N ILE A 12 -4.53 -5.34 12.28
CA ILE A 12 -4.68 -3.89 12.40
C ILE A 12 -6.14 -3.49 12.33
N THR A 13 -6.54 -2.50 13.12
CA THR A 13 -7.84 -1.84 12.99
C THR A 13 -7.63 -0.36 12.80
N THR A 14 -7.97 0.16 11.59
CA THR A 14 -7.86 1.59 11.28
C THR A 14 -9.17 2.32 11.62
N TRP A 15 -9.06 3.55 12.12
CA TRP A 15 -10.18 4.38 12.51
C TRP A 15 -9.93 5.86 12.19
N GLY A 16 -10.97 6.67 12.34
CA GLY A 16 -10.92 8.11 12.09
C GLY A 16 -11.16 8.49 10.63
N GLU A 17 -11.30 9.78 10.37
CA GLU A 17 -11.74 10.35 9.10
C GLU A 17 -10.95 11.60 8.76
N SER A 18 -10.94 11.97 7.46
CA SER A 18 -10.13 13.07 6.94
C SER A 18 -10.47 14.44 7.53
N HIS A 19 -11.69 14.64 8.01
CA HIS A 19 -12.19 15.88 8.60
C HIS A 19 -12.65 15.71 10.06
N GLY A 20 -12.32 14.56 10.67
CA GLY A 20 -12.41 14.33 12.12
C GLY A 20 -11.20 14.91 12.87
N PRO A 21 -11.13 14.73 14.20
CA PRO A 21 -10.00 15.18 15.03
C PRO A 21 -8.67 14.54 14.68
N GLY A 22 -8.71 13.31 14.16
CA GLY A 22 -7.54 12.54 13.79
C GLY A 22 -7.89 11.23 13.10
N VAL A 23 -6.86 10.54 12.68
CA VAL A 23 -6.91 9.17 12.18
C VAL A 23 -5.91 8.33 12.96
N GLY A 24 -6.14 7.03 13.07
CA GLY A 24 -5.23 6.17 13.81
C GLY A 24 -5.37 4.72 13.45
N VAL A 25 -4.58 3.93 14.14
CA VAL A 25 -4.56 2.48 14.02
C VAL A 25 -4.29 1.83 15.37
N VAL A 26 -4.93 0.70 15.61
CA VAL A 26 -4.55 -0.24 16.66
C VAL A 26 -3.94 -1.45 15.98
N ILE A 27 -2.75 -1.84 16.42
CA ILE A 27 -2.02 -3.05 15.98
C ILE A 27 -2.09 -4.05 17.12
N ASP A 28 -2.53 -5.25 16.86
CA ASP A 28 -2.52 -6.35 17.83
C ASP A 28 -1.74 -7.55 17.26
N GLY A 29 -1.17 -8.37 18.16
CA GLY A 29 -0.34 -9.51 17.79
C GLY A 29 1.13 -9.16 17.45
N CYS A 30 1.59 -7.93 17.65
CA CYS A 30 3.01 -7.62 17.51
C CYS A 30 3.81 -8.26 18.65
N PRO A 31 4.84 -9.09 18.37
CA PRO A 31 5.66 -9.69 19.42
C PRO A 31 6.32 -8.65 20.33
N ALA A 32 6.51 -9.00 21.61
CA ALA A 32 7.26 -8.18 22.55
C ALA A 32 8.76 -8.10 22.19
N GLY A 33 9.39 -6.99 22.57
CA GLY A 33 10.85 -6.83 22.46
C GLY A 33 11.35 -6.24 21.14
N LEU A 34 10.47 -5.93 20.18
CA LEU A 34 10.87 -5.19 18.98
C LEU A 34 11.25 -3.74 19.38
N PRO A 35 12.49 -3.28 19.10
CA PRO A 35 12.82 -1.85 19.27
C PRO A 35 11.90 -1.00 18.39
N LEU A 36 11.18 -0.06 18.97
CA LEU A 36 10.22 0.78 18.26
C LEU A 36 10.14 2.18 18.87
N SER A 37 10.23 3.19 18.01
CA SER A 37 10.04 4.60 18.37
C SER A 37 9.10 5.29 17.37
N SER A 38 8.62 6.50 17.72
CA SER A 38 7.81 7.33 16.81
C SER A 38 8.56 7.67 15.52
N GLU A 39 9.88 7.86 15.60
CA GLU A 39 10.73 8.18 14.44
C GLU A 39 10.79 7.03 13.42
N ASP A 40 10.70 5.77 13.87
CA ASP A 40 10.62 4.62 12.97
C ASP A 40 9.35 4.67 12.11
N ILE A 41 8.23 5.05 12.72
CA ILE A 41 6.94 5.21 12.06
C ILE A 41 6.95 6.47 11.18
N GLN A 42 7.51 7.57 11.69
CA GLN A 42 7.54 8.86 11.01
C GLN A 42 8.24 8.79 9.64
N LYS A 43 9.34 8.05 9.52
CA LYS A 43 10.05 7.83 8.24
C LYS A 43 9.12 7.29 7.14
N TYR A 44 8.16 6.45 7.49
CA TYR A 44 7.16 5.92 6.56
C TYR A 44 6.06 6.95 6.28
N LEU A 45 5.57 7.63 7.31
CA LEU A 45 4.56 8.67 7.16
C LEU A 45 5.06 9.86 6.34
N ASP A 46 6.34 10.22 6.46
CA ASP A 46 6.97 11.27 5.66
C ASP A 46 6.94 10.97 4.16
N ARG A 47 7.08 9.71 3.76
CA ARG A 47 6.95 9.29 2.35
C ARG A 47 5.50 9.34 1.86
N ARG A 48 4.52 9.31 2.77
CA ARG A 48 3.09 9.34 2.45
C ARG A 48 2.49 10.74 2.49
N ARG A 49 2.95 11.63 3.39
CA ARG A 49 2.34 12.94 3.65
C ARG A 49 2.12 13.77 2.39
N PRO A 50 1.13 14.70 2.38
CA PRO A 50 0.94 15.64 1.28
C PRO A 50 2.04 16.70 1.24
N GLY A 51 2.12 17.48 0.16
CA GLY A 51 3.02 18.64 0.08
C GLY A 51 4.50 18.33 -0.16
N GLN A 52 4.86 17.10 -0.56
CA GLN A 52 6.26 16.71 -0.77
C GLN A 52 6.85 17.24 -2.09
N SER A 53 6.03 17.57 -3.07
CA SER A 53 6.47 18.08 -4.35
C SER A 53 5.37 18.91 -5.02
N ARG A 54 5.72 19.64 -6.09
CA ARG A 54 4.76 20.38 -6.93
C ARG A 54 3.74 19.49 -7.64
N TYR A 55 3.95 18.18 -7.66
CA TYR A 55 3.04 17.19 -8.25
C TYR A 55 2.08 16.58 -7.24
N THR A 56 2.12 17.02 -5.99
CA THR A 56 1.20 16.61 -4.93
C THR A 56 0.37 17.81 -4.47
N THR A 57 -0.73 17.54 -3.76
CA THR A 57 -1.59 18.60 -3.22
C THR A 57 -0.81 19.60 -2.36
N ALA A 58 -1.18 20.87 -2.43
CA ALA A 58 -0.62 21.95 -1.59
C ALA A 58 -1.06 21.89 -0.10
N ARG A 59 -1.80 20.86 0.31
CA ARG A 59 -2.12 20.60 1.71
C ARG A 59 -0.82 20.35 2.49
N ASN A 60 -0.71 20.92 3.67
CA ASN A 60 0.46 20.74 4.54
C ASN A 60 0.03 20.07 5.85
N GLU A 61 0.48 18.84 6.06
CA GLU A 61 0.26 18.06 7.26
C GLU A 61 1.59 17.41 7.67
N ALA A 62 1.96 17.55 8.92
CA ALA A 62 3.17 16.90 9.44
C ALA A 62 2.97 15.38 9.58
N ASP A 63 1.71 14.93 9.73
CA ASP A 63 1.33 13.53 9.97
C ASP A 63 2.13 12.90 11.13
N GLU A 64 2.32 13.66 12.23
CA GLU A 64 3.10 13.23 13.40
C GLU A 64 2.48 12.03 14.09
N ALA A 65 3.29 10.99 14.31
CA ALA A 65 2.87 9.76 14.98
C ALA A 65 2.97 9.88 16.50
N GLU A 66 1.83 9.76 17.19
CA GLU A 66 1.77 9.61 18.64
C GLU A 66 1.54 8.13 18.99
N ILE A 67 2.50 7.45 19.62
CA ILE A 67 2.32 6.10 20.17
C ILE A 67 1.65 6.24 21.56
N LEU A 68 0.45 5.71 21.71
CA LEU A 68 -0.36 5.85 22.93
C LEU A 68 -0.26 4.63 23.85
N SER A 69 0.11 3.45 23.31
CA SER A 69 0.21 2.19 24.08
C SER A 69 1.09 1.17 23.38
N GLY A 70 1.42 0.07 24.06
CA GLY A 70 2.11 -1.09 23.50
C GLY A 70 3.62 -0.93 23.36
N VAL A 71 4.21 0.17 23.84
CA VAL A 71 5.66 0.41 23.85
C VAL A 71 6.09 0.89 25.24
N PHE A 72 7.15 0.28 25.77
CA PHE A 72 7.78 0.66 27.02
C PHE A 72 9.31 0.63 26.86
N GLU A 73 10.00 1.66 27.32
CA GLU A 73 11.47 1.82 27.19
C GLU A 73 12.00 1.55 25.76
N GLY A 74 11.25 2.03 24.75
CA GLY A 74 11.63 1.90 23.34
C GLY A 74 11.47 0.49 22.77
N ARG A 75 10.70 -0.40 23.40
CA ARG A 75 10.41 -1.76 22.93
C ARG A 75 8.93 -2.08 22.99
N THR A 76 8.45 -2.88 22.05
CA THR A 76 7.08 -3.41 22.10
C THR A 76 6.87 -4.31 23.30
N THR A 77 5.68 -4.29 23.87
CA THR A 77 5.32 -5.04 25.10
C THR A 77 4.54 -6.32 24.83
N GLY A 78 4.16 -6.58 23.57
CA GLY A 78 3.26 -7.69 23.21
C GLY A 78 1.77 -7.38 23.43
N THR A 79 1.44 -6.18 23.91
CA THR A 79 0.07 -5.68 24.04
C THR A 79 -0.29 -4.77 22.86
N PRO A 80 -1.59 -4.43 22.65
CA PRO A 80 -1.97 -3.62 21.50
C PRO A 80 -1.25 -2.27 21.43
N ILE A 81 -0.69 -1.98 20.26
CA ILE A 81 -0.03 -0.71 19.95
C ILE A 81 -1.08 0.22 19.34
N SER A 82 -1.40 1.31 20.03
CA SER A 82 -2.28 2.35 19.50
C SER A 82 -1.47 3.54 19.01
N ILE A 83 -1.73 3.95 17.77
CA ILE A 83 -1.05 5.09 17.14
C ILE A 83 -2.11 6.08 16.68
N LEU A 84 -1.95 7.35 17.07
CA LEU A 84 -2.80 8.48 16.71
C LEU A 84 -2.03 9.48 15.86
N ILE A 85 -2.67 9.98 14.79
CA ILE A 85 -2.18 11.09 13.97
C ILE A 85 -3.27 12.16 13.92
N ARG A 86 -2.98 13.37 14.42
CA ARG A 86 -3.93 14.48 14.48
C ARG A 86 -4.11 15.15 13.12
N ASN A 87 -5.34 15.54 12.81
CA ASN A 87 -5.63 16.37 11.64
C ASN A 87 -5.40 17.84 11.99
N GLN A 88 -4.62 18.58 11.18
CA GLN A 88 -4.25 19.97 11.43
C GLN A 88 -4.73 20.95 10.35
N ASP A 89 -4.64 20.61 9.05
CA ASP A 89 -5.00 21.48 7.91
C ASP A 89 -6.28 21.01 7.18
N GLN A 90 -7.36 20.78 7.93
CA GLN A 90 -8.66 20.43 7.36
C GLN A 90 -9.47 21.71 7.06
N ARG A 91 -9.96 21.85 5.80
CA ARG A 91 -10.78 22.99 5.38
C ARG A 91 -12.15 22.52 4.87
N SER A 92 -13.08 22.36 5.77
CA SER A 92 -14.43 21.86 5.45
C SER A 92 -15.22 22.76 4.48
N ARG A 93 -14.86 24.05 4.38
CA ARG A 93 -15.50 25.02 3.46
C ARG A 93 -15.23 24.71 1.99
N ASP A 94 -14.16 23.99 1.66
CA ASP A 94 -13.79 23.67 0.27
C ASP A 94 -14.75 22.65 -0.39
N TYR A 95 -15.66 22.05 0.37
CA TYR A 95 -16.54 20.95 -0.07
C TYR A 95 -18.02 21.35 -0.20
N GLY A 96 -18.37 22.62 -0.06
CA GLY A 96 -19.76 23.08 -0.15
C GLY A 96 -20.44 22.80 -1.48
N ASN A 97 -19.70 22.88 -2.59
CA ASN A 97 -20.21 22.67 -3.94
C ASN A 97 -20.47 21.18 -4.30
N ILE A 98 -20.01 20.24 -3.46
CA ILE A 98 -20.22 18.80 -3.68
C ILE A 98 -21.19 18.17 -2.69
N LYS A 99 -21.83 19.00 -1.83
CA LYS A 99 -22.80 18.52 -0.85
C LYS A 99 -23.96 17.79 -1.51
N ASP A 100 -24.52 18.39 -2.54
CA ASP A 100 -25.72 17.93 -3.21
C ASP A 100 -25.46 17.28 -4.57
N CYS A 101 -24.17 17.02 -4.90
CA CYS A 101 -23.76 16.39 -6.16
C CYS A 101 -22.84 15.20 -5.89
N TYR A 102 -22.80 14.26 -6.84
CA TYR A 102 -21.89 13.11 -6.77
C TYR A 102 -20.68 13.32 -7.69
N ARG A 103 -19.47 13.31 -7.12
CA ARG A 103 -18.24 13.43 -7.92
C ARG A 103 -18.07 12.20 -8.82
N PRO A 104 -17.89 12.37 -10.14
CA PRO A 104 -17.55 11.26 -11.04
C PRO A 104 -16.32 10.50 -10.55
N GLY A 105 -16.39 9.18 -10.59
CA GLY A 105 -15.26 8.32 -10.17
C GLY A 105 -14.92 8.32 -8.67
N HIS A 106 -15.70 9.00 -7.83
CA HIS A 106 -15.56 9.02 -6.36
C HIS A 106 -16.64 8.16 -5.67
N ALA A 107 -16.48 7.92 -4.38
CA ALA A 107 -17.36 7.05 -3.59
C ALA A 107 -18.63 7.74 -3.05
N ASP A 108 -18.94 8.97 -3.48
CA ASP A 108 -20.03 9.77 -2.90
C ASP A 108 -21.39 9.05 -2.99
N TYR A 109 -21.80 8.64 -4.20
CA TYR A 109 -23.04 7.90 -4.42
C TYR A 109 -23.10 6.55 -3.68
N PRO A 110 -22.07 5.67 -3.77
CA PRO A 110 -22.08 4.42 -3.04
C PRO A 110 -22.20 4.57 -1.52
N PHE A 111 -21.67 5.65 -0.91
CA PHE A 111 -21.86 5.91 0.52
C PHE A 111 -23.30 6.26 0.86
N ASP A 112 -23.93 7.16 0.10
CA ASP A 112 -25.35 7.49 0.30
C ASP A 112 -26.25 6.28 0.06
N ALA A 113 -26.02 5.51 -1.01
CA ALA A 113 -26.78 4.30 -1.29
C ALA A 113 -26.65 3.21 -0.20
N LYS A 114 -25.47 3.11 0.43
CA LYS A 114 -25.22 2.08 1.44
C LYS A 114 -25.66 2.49 2.84
N TYR A 115 -25.37 3.73 3.24
CA TYR A 115 -25.54 4.19 4.62
C TYR A 115 -26.71 5.15 4.81
N GLY A 116 -27.35 5.60 3.69
CA GLY A 116 -28.47 6.55 3.71
C GLY A 116 -28.05 8.02 3.84
N PHE A 117 -26.80 8.28 4.22
CA PHE A 117 -26.18 9.61 4.29
C PHE A 117 -24.65 9.50 4.27
N ARG A 118 -23.98 10.60 3.98
CA ARG A 118 -22.52 10.69 4.00
C ARG A 118 -22.02 11.97 4.65
N ASP A 119 -20.82 11.94 5.19
CA ASP A 119 -20.06 13.15 5.41
C ASP A 119 -19.43 13.59 4.07
N TYR A 120 -19.98 14.64 3.46
CA TYR A 120 -19.51 15.17 2.18
C TYR A 120 -18.14 15.87 2.29
N ARG A 121 -17.66 16.15 3.49
CA ARG A 121 -16.38 16.82 3.73
C ARG A 121 -15.23 15.84 3.49
N GLY A 122 -14.53 15.97 2.36
CA GLY A 122 -13.32 15.23 2.02
C GLY A 122 -13.43 13.74 1.73
N GLY A 123 -14.62 13.12 1.88
CA GLY A 123 -14.85 11.70 1.55
C GLY A 123 -14.65 10.70 2.70
N GLY A 124 -14.53 11.16 3.95
CA GLY A 124 -14.54 10.30 5.15
C GLY A 124 -13.53 9.14 5.06
N ARG A 125 -14.02 7.91 5.28
CA ARG A 125 -13.23 6.67 5.20
C ARG A 125 -12.77 6.29 3.77
N SER A 126 -13.32 6.89 2.71
CA SER A 126 -12.85 6.70 1.33
C SER A 126 -11.76 7.70 0.92
N SER A 127 -11.38 8.61 1.80
CA SER A 127 -10.28 9.54 1.58
C SER A 127 -8.93 8.83 1.60
N GLY A 128 -7.97 9.28 0.75
CA GLY A 128 -6.59 8.80 0.81
C GLY A 128 -5.90 9.03 2.16
N ARG A 129 -6.48 9.86 3.05
CA ARG A 129 -5.97 10.07 4.41
C ARG A 129 -6.15 8.83 5.31
N GLU A 130 -7.09 7.96 5.02
CA GLU A 130 -7.27 6.67 5.70
C GLU A 130 -6.00 5.82 5.66
N THR A 131 -5.21 5.92 4.59
CA THR A 131 -3.96 5.16 4.43
C THR A 131 -2.88 5.49 5.46
N ILE A 132 -2.99 6.58 6.24
CA ILE A 132 -2.09 6.91 7.34
C ILE A 132 -2.01 5.75 8.35
N GLY A 133 -3.14 5.23 8.78
CA GLY A 133 -3.17 4.11 9.72
C GLY A 133 -2.52 2.85 9.16
N ARG A 134 -2.71 2.57 7.87
CA ARG A 134 -2.04 1.44 7.18
C ARG A 134 -0.53 1.61 7.13
N VAL A 135 -0.06 2.83 6.80
CA VAL A 135 1.38 3.13 6.71
C VAL A 135 2.04 3.10 8.08
N ALA A 136 1.38 3.64 9.11
CA ALA A 136 1.90 3.58 10.47
C ALA A 136 2.07 2.14 10.97
N ALA A 137 1.06 1.29 10.75
CA ALA A 137 1.14 -0.13 11.09
C ALA A 137 2.12 -0.89 10.19
N GLY A 138 2.18 -0.56 8.90
CA GLY A 138 3.12 -1.13 7.94
C GLY A 138 4.58 -0.85 8.29
N ALA A 139 4.88 0.30 8.89
CA ALA A 139 6.22 0.61 9.39
C ALA A 139 6.66 -0.37 10.51
N VAL A 140 5.76 -0.71 11.43
CA VAL A 140 5.99 -1.70 12.48
C VAL A 140 6.19 -3.10 11.87
N ALA A 141 5.32 -3.47 10.93
CA ALA A 141 5.41 -4.75 10.21
C ALA A 141 6.72 -4.88 9.41
N ALA A 142 7.11 -3.83 8.68
CA ALA A 142 8.36 -3.82 7.91
C ALA A 142 9.60 -3.93 8.79
N LYS A 143 9.60 -3.25 9.94
CA LYS A 143 10.69 -3.36 10.93
C LYS A 143 10.81 -4.77 11.51
N LEU A 144 9.68 -5.45 11.74
CA LEU A 144 9.68 -6.85 12.18
C LEU A 144 10.16 -7.78 11.06
N LEU A 145 9.72 -7.58 9.81
CA LEU A 145 10.20 -8.33 8.65
C LEU A 145 11.71 -8.19 8.44
N GLU A 146 12.26 -6.99 8.61
CA GLU A 146 13.70 -6.73 8.49
C GLU A 146 14.49 -7.54 9.52
N ARG A 147 13.99 -7.66 10.77
CA ARG A 147 14.58 -8.54 11.82
C ARG A 147 14.55 -10.02 11.43
N LEU A 148 13.61 -10.41 10.57
CA LEU A 148 13.47 -11.77 10.04
C LEU A 148 14.19 -11.96 8.69
N GLY A 149 14.97 -10.97 8.23
CA GLY A 149 15.75 -11.04 7.00
C GLY A 149 14.99 -10.70 5.73
N VAL A 150 13.73 -10.29 5.83
CA VAL A 150 12.90 -9.88 4.65
C VAL A 150 13.01 -8.38 4.44
N ARG A 151 13.32 -7.97 3.22
CA ARG A 151 13.45 -6.57 2.82
C ARG A 151 12.49 -6.24 1.69
N LEU A 152 11.82 -5.10 1.81
CA LEU A 152 10.92 -4.57 0.82
C LEU A 152 11.60 -3.46 0.02
N LEU A 153 11.32 -3.41 -1.28
CA LEU A 153 11.72 -2.35 -2.18
C LEU A 153 10.51 -1.99 -3.04
N THR A 154 10.03 -0.75 -2.91
CA THR A 154 8.82 -0.31 -3.60
C THR A 154 9.07 1.02 -4.31
N TYR A 155 8.61 1.11 -5.55
CA TYR A 155 8.89 2.24 -6.44
C TYR A 155 7.79 2.43 -7.49
N THR A 156 7.81 3.59 -8.13
CA THR A 156 6.96 3.91 -9.27
C THR A 156 7.55 3.32 -10.55
N LYS A 157 6.86 2.35 -11.15
CA LYS A 157 7.23 1.75 -12.45
C LYS A 157 6.81 2.62 -13.62
N SER A 158 5.62 3.22 -13.55
CA SER A 158 5.11 4.11 -14.61
C SER A 158 4.22 5.22 -14.07
N ILE A 159 4.16 6.32 -14.81
CA ILE A 159 3.17 7.39 -14.64
C ILE A 159 2.57 7.69 -16.01
N GLY A 160 1.24 7.53 -16.14
CA GLY A 160 0.57 7.64 -17.42
C GLY A 160 1.23 6.75 -18.48
N PRO A 161 1.61 7.31 -19.66
CA PRO A 161 2.26 6.57 -20.73
C PRO A 161 3.76 6.35 -20.50
N VAL A 162 4.38 7.01 -19.51
CA VAL A 162 5.82 6.91 -19.25
C VAL A 162 6.10 5.70 -18.37
N SER A 163 6.65 4.65 -18.94
CA SER A 163 6.96 3.38 -18.27
C SER A 163 8.43 3.02 -18.44
N ILE A 164 9.09 2.59 -17.36
CA ILE A 164 10.51 2.21 -17.36
C ILE A 164 10.62 0.73 -17.73
N PRO A 165 11.41 0.36 -18.76
CA PRO A 165 11.79 -1.04 -19.02
C PRO A 165 12.58 -1.62 -17.85
N SER A 166 12.37 -2.89 -17.53
CA SER A 166 12.96 -3.51 -16.32
C SER A 166 14.49 -3.57 -16.37
N GLU A 167 15.07 -3.63 -17.55
CA GLU A 167 16.52 -3.61 -17.82
C GLU A 167 17.17 -2.24 -17.56
N GLU A 168 16.37 -1.18 -17.44
CA GLU A 168 16.83 0.18 -17.19
C GLU A 168 16.64 0.64 -15.73
N TYR A 169 16.34 -0.27 -14.81
CA TYR A 169 16.20 0.07 -13.40
C TYR A 169 17.55 0.32 -12.73
N ASP A 170 17.68 1.50 -12.12
CA ASP A 170 18.69 1.84 -11.13
C ASP A 170 18.01 2.16 -9.79
N TYR A 171 17.96 1.19 -8.92
CA TYR A 171 17.26 1.31 -7.63
C TYR A 171 17.86 2.36 -6.70
N SER A 172 19.12 2.79 -6.92
CA SER A 172 19.73 3.87 -6.13
C SER A 172 19.07 5.23 -6.39
N GLN A 173 18.36 5.38 -7.51
CA GLN A 173 17.71 6.63 -7.92
C GLN A 173 16.28 6.80 -7.36
N ILE A 174 15.71 5.76 -6.73
CA ILE A 174 14.33 5.80 -6.22
C ILE A 174 14.11 6.99 -5.27
N SER A 175 15.04 7.24 -4.35
CA SER A 175 14.94 8.33 -3.38
C SER A 175 15.47 9.69 -3.90
N CYS A 176 16.04 9.73 -5.11
CA CYS A 176 16.67 10.92 -5.66
C CYS A 176 15.69 11.82 -6.41
N ASN A 177 14.49 11.34 -6.74
CA ASN A 177 13.48 12.10 -7.47
C ASN A 177 12.11 12.06 -6.77
N PRO A 178 11.26 13.09 -6.97
CA PRO A 178 9.98 13.22 -6.25
C PRO A 178 8.91 12.22 -6.69
N LEU A 179 9.18 11.42 -7.72
CA LEU A 179 8.24 10.43 -8.25
C LEU A 179 8.57 9.01 -7.80
N TYR A 180 9.68 8.80 -7.05
CA TYR A 180 10.18 7.50 -6.63
C TYR A 180 10.39 6.53 -7.82
N MET A 181 10.84 7.04 -8.95
CA MET A 181 11.13 6.25 -10.16
C MET A 181 12.60 5.78 -10.14
N PRO A 182 12.88 4.49 -10.44
CA PRO A 182 14.24 3.94 -10.47
C PRO A 182 14.99 4.28 -11.76
N ASN A 183 14.81 5.47 -12.31
CA ASN A 183 15.53 6.00 -13.46
C ASN A 183 15.26 7.50 -13.61
N GLU A 184 16.30 8.32 -13.56
CA GLU A 184 16.18 9.79 -13.57
C GLU A 184 15.71 10.35 -14.92
N GLU A 185 16.05 9.72 -16.04
CA GLU A 185 15.58 10.15 -17.36
C GLU A 185 14.07 9.98 -17.50
N TYR A 186 13.55 8.80 -17.11
CA TYR A 186 12.11 8.54 -17.11
C TYR A 186 11.38 9.38 -16.05
N ALA A 187 12.01 9.65 -14.91
CA ALA A 187 11.45 10.57 -13.93
C ALA A 187 11.24 11.98 -14.50
N ARG A 188 12.20 12.49 -15.28
CA ARG A 188 12.05 13.77 -15.99
C ARG A 188 10.94 13.73 -17.04
N LYS A 189 10.90 12.70 -17.90
CA LYS A 189 9.81 12.52 -18.88
C LYS A 189 8.42 12.48 -18.20
N ALA A 190 8.33 11.78 -17.07
CA ALA A 190 7.08 11.72 -16.29
C ALA A 190 6.72 13.07 -15.66
N GLN A 191 7.71 13.86 -15.22
CA GLN A 191 7.49 15.22 -14.71
C GLN A 191 6.95 16.15 -15.80
N ASP A 192 7.50 16.07 -17.02
CA ASP A 192 7.02 16.86 -18.16
C ASP A 192 5.57 16.48 -18.51
N TYR A 193 5.26 15.21 -18.61
CA TYR A 193 3.90 14.71 -18.81
C TYR A 193 2.94 15.18 -17.70
N LEU A 194 3.35 15.15 -16.44
CA LEU A 194 2.51 15.64 -15.34
C LEU A 194 2.29 17.15 -15.39
N GLN A 195 3.27 17.91 -15.91
CA GLN A 195 3.09 19.34 -16.14
C GLN A 195 2.00 19.61 -17.19
N GLU A 196 1.93 18.79 -18.25
CA GLU A 196 0.84 18.86 -19.24
C GLU A 196 -0.52 18.53 -18.61
N CYS A 197 -0.59 17.50 -17.74
CA CYS A 197 -1.82 17.20 -16.99
C CYS A 197 -2.27 18.38 -16.11
N ILE A 198 -1.33 19.03 -15.40
CA ILE A 198 -1.63 20.21 -14.57
C ILE A 198 -2.18 21.36 -15.43
N HIS A 199 -1.54 21.67 -16.57
CA HIS A 199 -2.00 22.73 -17.47
C HIS A 199 -3.38 22.44 -18.05
N SER A 200 -3.70 21.18 -18.31
CA SER A 200 -5.01 20.75 -18.81
C SER A 200 -6.06 20.52 -17.70
N LEU A 201 -5.73 20.82 -16.43
CA LEU A 201 -6.59 20.64 -15.26
C LEU A 201 -7.04 19.18 -15.08
N ASP A 202 -6.18 18.23 -15.45
CA ASP A 202 -6.43 16.80 -15.45
C ASP A 202 -5.50 16.07 -14.48
N SER A 203 -5.59 14.75 -14.41
CA SER A 203 -4.80 13.90 -13.51
C SER A 203 -4.31 12.65 -14.22
N SER A 204 -3.29 12.01 -13.64
CA SER A 204 -2.72 10.77 -14.14
C SER A 204 -2.75 9.65 -13.11
N GLY A 205 -2.83 8.42 -13.60
CA GLY A 205 -2.55 7.19 -12.88
C GLY A 205 -1.13 6.71 -13.11
N GLY A 206 -0.87 5.45 -12.75
CA GLY A 206 0.41 4.79 -13.01
C GLY A 206 0.48 3.43 -12.35
N ILE A 207 1.66 2.83 -12.38
CA ILE A 207 1.94 1.51 -11.82
C ILE A 207 3.02 1.62 -10.75
N ILE A 208 2.78 0.99 -9.63
CA ILE A 208 3.74 0.80 -8.53
C ILE A 208 4.19 -0.64 -8.59
N GLU A 209 5.51 -0.89 -8.48
CA GLU A 209 6.06 -2.22 -8.29
C GLU A 209 6.66 -2.34 -6.90
N CYS A 210 6.38 -3.46 -6.22
CA CYS A 210 6.93 -3.82 -4.92
C CYS A 210 7.63 -5.17 -5.03
N GLN A 211 8.85 -5.23 -4.54
CA GLN A 211 9.65 -6.45 -4.42
C GLN A 211 9.88 -6.78 -2.95
N ALA A 212 9.76 -8.08 -2.58
CA ALA A 212 10.20 -8.56 -1.28
C ALA A 212 11.29 -9.61 -1.50
N LYS A 213 12.46 -9.38 -0.87
CA LYS A 213 13.62 -10.29 -0.92
C LYS A 213 13.87 -10.90 0.45
N GLY A 214 14.37 -12.14 0.48
CA GLY A 214 14.65 -12.85 1.72
C GLY A 214 13.44 -13.58 2.33
N LEU A 215 12.29 -13.59 1.63
CA LEU A 215 11.14 -14.38 2.06
C LEU A 215 11.46 -15.88 1.92
N PRO A 216 11.35 -16.68 3.00
CA PRO A 216 11.57 -18.13 2.91
C PRO A 216 10.51 -18.79 2.02
N ALA A 217 10.84 -19.95 1.44
CA ALA A 217 9.86 -20.75 0.73
C ALA A 217 8.81 -21.34 1.71
N GLY A 218 7.55 -21.45 1.26
CA GLY A 218 6.47 -22.10 1.99
C GLY A 218 5.56 -21.16 2.79
N ILE A 219 5.63 -19.84 2.59
CA ILE A 219 4.71 -18.88 3.20
C ILE A 219 3.45 -18.75 2.37
N GLY A 220 2.28 -18.92 2.99
CA GLY A 220 0.96 -18.93 2.39
C GLY A 220 0.23 -20.25 2.67
N GLU A 221 -1.07 -20.30 2.42
CA GLU A 221 -1.91 -21.48 2.67
C GLU A 221 -2.85 -21.76 1.48
N PRO A 222 -2.82 -22.96 0.89
CA PRO A 222 -3.88 -23.35 -0.02
C PRO A 222 -5.17 -23.59 0.81
N VAL A 223 -6.36 -23.40 0.31
CA VAL A 223 -6.72 -23.07 -1.06
C VAL A 223 -7.01 -21.58 -1.21
N PHE A 224 -7.63 -20.94 -0.20
CA PHE A 224 -8.13 -19.57 -0.27
C PHE A 224 -7.20 -18.53 0.38
N GLN A 225 -6.23 -18.97 1.18
CA GLN A 225 -5.23 -18.11 1.84
C GLN A 225 -3.87 -18.16 1.12
N LYS A 226 -3.89 -18.37 -0.20
CA LYS A 226 -2.69 -18.28 -1.03
C LYS A 226 -2.00 -16.92 -0.83
N LEU A 227 -0.67 -16.92 -0.84
CA LEU A 227 0.12 -15.70 -0.70
C LEU A 227 -0.28 -14.63 -1.74
N ASP A 228 -0.38 -15.01 -3.02
CA ASP A 228 -0.81 -14.13 -4.09
C ASP A 228 -2.24 -13.61 -3.91
N ALA A 229 -3.18 -14.44 -3.46
CA ALA A 229 -4.56 -14.05 -3.18
C ALA A 229 -4.65 -13.07 -1.99
N CYS A 230 -3.91 -13.30 -0.91
CA CYS A 230 -3.85 -12.41 0.25
C CYS A 230 -3.24 -11.05 -0.11
N LEU A 231 -2.15 -11.06 -0.89
CA LEU A 231 -1.52 -9.84 -1.41
C LEU A 231 -2.49 -9.08 -2.33
N ALA A 232 -3.14 -9.77 -3.27
CA ALA A 232 -4.11 -9.14 -4.16
C ALA A 232 -5.26 -8.50 -3.37
N LYS A 233 -5.82 -9.18 -2.36
CA LYS A 233 -6.84 -8.62 -1.45
C LYS A 233 -6.34 -7.38 -0.74
N ALA A 234 -5.13 -7.42 -0.19
CA ALA A 234 -4.51 -6.30 0.53
C ALA A 234 -4.35 -5.07 -0.36
N ILE A 235 -3.74 -5.26 -1.53
CA ILE A 235 -3.42 -4.19 -2.47
C ILE A 235 -4.69 -3.64 -3.14
N MET A 236 -5.66 -4.49 -3.53
CA MET A 236 -6.96 -4.05 -4.06
C MET A 236 -7.80 -3.28 -3.02
N SER A 237 -7.52 -3.42 -1.73
CA SER A 237 -8.18 -2.65 -0.68
C SER A 237 -7.71 -1.19 -0.60
N ILE A 238 -6.59 -0.85 -1.25
CA ILE A 238 -6.08 0.53 -1.31
C ILE A 238 -6.97 1.34 -2.26
N GLY A 239 -7.42 2.51 -1.81
CA GLY A 239 -8.20 3.42 -2.65
C GLY A 239 -7.48 3.76 -3.96
N ALA A 240 -8.22 3.81 -5.07
CA ALA A 240 -7.75 4.03 -6.43
C ALA A 240 -6.96 2.88 -7.09
N VAL A 241 -6.60 1.81 -6.40
CA VAL A 241 -6.05 0.61 -7.06
C VAL A 241 -7.15 -0.09 -7.86
N LYS A 242 -6.82 -0.50 -9.10
CA LYS A 242 -7.73 -1.12 -10.07
C LYS A 242 -7.20 -2.42 -10.67
N GLY A 243 -5.96 -2.76 -10.41
CA GLY A 243 -5.36 -4.00 -10.89
C GLY A 243 -4.18 -4.40 -10.01
N VAL A 244 -3.96 -5.70 -9.92
CA VAL A 244 -2.80 -6.31 -9.24
C VAL A 244 -2.25 -7.39 -10.15
N GLU A 245 -0.93 -7.45 -10.27
CA GLU A 245 -0.21 -8.52 -10.98
C GLU A 245 0.88 -9.08 -10.07
N ILE A 246 1.12 -10.40 -10.19
CA ILE A 246 2.25 -11.09 -9.56
C ILE A 246 3.09 -11.70 -10.69
N GLY A 247 4.42 -11.56 -10.60
CA GLY A 247 5.32 -12.05 -11.65
C GLY A 247 5.00 -11.45 -13.02
N ASP A 248 4.89 -12.29 -14.05
CA ASP A 248 4.53 -11.84 -15.40
C ASP A 248 3.08 -11.34 -15.53
N GLY A 249 2.23 -11.60 -14.52
CA GLY A 249 0.86 -11.11 -14.49
C GLY A 249 0.08 -11.46 -15.76
N PHE A 250 -0.57 -10.47 -16.39
CA PHE A 250 -1.31 -10.68 -17.63
C PHE A 250 -0.45 -11.10 -18.83
N ALA A 251 0.87 -10.85 -18.81
CA ALA A 251 1.76 -11.27 -19.89
C ALA A 251 1.88 -12.81 -19.94
N ALA A 252 1.76 -13.51 -18.81
CA ALA A 252 1.79 -14.97 -18.73
C ALA A 252 0.72 -15.63 -19.62
N ALA A 253 -0.44 -14.99 -19.81
CA ALA A 253 -1.51 -15.52 -20.67
C ALA A 253 -1.12 -15.63 -22.16
N LYS A 254 -0.05 -14.92 -22.59
CA LYS A 254 0.48 -14.95 -23.96
C LYS A 254 1.66 -15.91 -24.10
N SER A 255 2.19 -16.42 -23.00
CA SER A 255 3.36 -17.30 -22.97
C SER A 255 2.99 -18.75 -23.22
N ARG A 256 3.94 -19.52 -23.76
CA ARG A 256 3.85 -20.99 -23.78
C ARG A 256 4.41 -21.54 -22.47
N GLY A 257 3.88 -22.65 -21.98
CA GLY A 257 4.31 -23.26 -20.72
C GLY A 257 5.82 -23.52 -20.66
N SER A 258 6.43 -23.98 -21.75
CA SER A 258 7.88 -24.20 -21.83
C SER A 258 8.75 -22.93 -21.70
N LEU A 259 8.16 -21.77 -21.92
CA LEU A 259 8.83 -20.46 -21.79
C LEU A 259 8.49 -19.76 -20.47
N ASN A 260 7.31 -20.08 -19.90
CA ASN A 260 6.84 -19.48 -18.66
C ASN A 260 7.28 -20.25 -17.41
N ASN A 261 7.59 -21.53 -17.53
CA ASN A 261 8.04 -22.32 -16.40
C ASN A 261 9.42 -21.87 -15.93
N ASP A 262 9.55 -21.62 -14.63
CA ASP A 262 10.80 -21.24 -13.98
C ASP A 262 11.59 -22.51 -13.61
N PRO A 263 12.73 -22.83 -14.31
CA PRO A 263 13.50 -24.03 -13.99
C PRO A 263 14.16 -23.96 -12.62
N PHE A 264 13.98 -24.99 -11.79
CA PHE A 264 14.73 -25.14 -10.55
C PHE A 264 16.16 -25.56 -10.80
N ILE A 265 17.08 -25.00 -10.01
CA ILE A 265 18.49 -25.36 -9.99
C ILE A 265 18.97 -25.56 -8.55
N CYS A 266 20.04 -26.34 -8.38
CA CYS A 266 20.77 -26.38 -7.13
C CYS A 266 21.98 -25.44 -7.24
N GLN A 267 22.05 -24.43 -6.40
CA GLN A 267 23.17 -23.49 -6.33
C GLN A 267 23.67 -23.44 -4.88
N ASP A 268 24.93 -23.77 -4.66
CA ASP A 268 25.56 -23.78 -3.31
C ASP A 268 24.77 -24.59 -2.27
N GLY A 269 24.23 -25.75 -2.66
CA GLY A 269 23.43 -26.62 -1.81
C GLY A 269 22.02 -26.10 -1.50
N LYS A 270 21.57 -25.05 -2.19
CA LYS A 270 20.23 -24.46 -2.02
C LYS A 270 19.43 -24.57 -3.31
N ILE A 271 18.12 -24.75 -3.16
CA ILE A 271 17.18 -24.70 -4.30
C ILE A 271 17.02 -23.21 -4.70
N SER A 272 17.16 -22.95 -5.99
CA SER A 272 16.95 -21.64 -6.62
C SER A 272 16.26 -21.82 -7.98
N LYS A 273 16.01 -20.73 -8.70
CA LYS A 273 15.44 -20.73 -10.06
C LYS A 273 16.29 -19.88 -10.99
N THR A 274 16.29 -20.18 -12.30
CA THR A 274 17.00 -19.40 -13.31
C THR A 274 16.21 -18.20 -13.81
N THR A 275 14.87 -18.24 -13.67
CA THR A 275 13.93 -17.18 -14.05
C THR A 275 12.91 -16.97 -12.90
N ASN A 276 12.10 -15.94 -13.00
CA ASN A 276 11.09 -15.64 -11.97
C ASN A 276 9.79 -15.10 -12.58
N HIS A 277 9.29 -15.80 -13.61
CA HIS A 277 8.01 -15.50 -14.27
C HIS A 277 6.83 -15.59 -13.31
N SER A 278 6.90 -16.54 -12.36
CA SER A 278 5.91 -16.72 -11.29
C SER A 278 5.91 -15.59 -10.25
N GLY A 279 6.95 -14.74 -10.24
CA GLY A 279 7.07 -13.62 -9.29
C GLY A 279 7.21 -14.03 -7.84
N GLY A 280 7.87 -15.17 -7.57
CA GLY A 280 8.15 -15.65 -6.21
C GLY A 280 7.01 -16.43 -5.56
N THR A 281 5.97 -16.83 -6.32
CA THR A 281 4.83 -17.61 -5.81
C THR A 281 4.54 -18.83 -6.68
N LEU A 282 4.42 -20.01 -6.07
CA LEU A 282 4.04 -21.26 -6.75
C LEU A 282 3.02 -21.99 -5.89
N GLY A 283 1.90 -22.38 -6.48
CA GLY A 283 0.84 -23.12 -5.80
C GLY A 283 0.17 -22.35 -4.64
N GLY A 284 0.42 -21.07 -4.51
CA GLY A 284 -0.07 -20.23 -3.43
C GLY A 284 0.91 -20.04 -2.27
N PHE A 285 2.13 -20.57 -2.40
CA PHE A 285 3.22 -20.41 -1.45
C PHE A 285 4.32 -19.53 -2.03
N SER A 286 5.09 -18.88 -1.17
CA SER A 286 6.40 -18.34 -1.56
C SER A 286 7.35 -19.48 -1.97
N ASP A 287 8.21 -19.24 -2.94
CA ASP A 287 9.16 -20.24 -3.44
C ASP A 287 10.63 -19.93 -3.09
N GLY A 288 10.87 -18.88 -2.29
CA GLY A 288 12.20 -18.42 -1.89
C GLY A 288 12.84 -17.42 -2.86
N SER A 289 12.27 -17.22 -4.05
CA SER A 289 12.68 -16.16 -4.97
C SER A 289 12.15 -14.79 -4.53
N ALA A 290 12.63 -13.72 -5.17
CA ALA A 290 12.06 -12.40 -4.93
C ALA A 290 10.56 -12.38 -5.28
N LEU A 291 9.73 -12.00 -4.33
CA LEU A 291 8.32 -11.70 -4.61
C LEU A 291 8.25 -10.42 -5.43
N ILE A 292 7.51 -10.44 -6.54
CA ILE A 292 7.33 -9.28 -7.43
C ILE A 292 5.83 -9.06 -7.62
N LEU A 293 5.32 -7.94 -7.15
CA LEU A 293 3.93 -7.53 -7.35
C LEU A 293 3.83 -6.13 -7.95
N ARG A 294 2.79 -5.88 -8.74
CA ARG A 294 2.47 -4.58 -9.31
C ARG A 294 1.04 -4.17 -8.98
N ALA A 295 0.86 -2.87 -8.71
CA ALA A 295 -0.43 -2.26 -8.45
C ALA A 295 -0.71 -1.17 -9.49
N ALA A 296 -1.82 -1.30 -10.22
CA ALA A 296 -2.29 -0.27 -11.14
C ALA A 296 -3.21 0.72 -10.40
N VAL A 297 -2.82 1.98 -10.40
CA VAL A 297 -3.50 3.09 -9.72
C VAL A 297 -4.18 3.95 -10.76
N LYS A 298 -5.51 4.15 -10.64
CA LYS A 298 -6.27 5.02 -11.54
C LYS A 298 -5.94 6.50 -11.31
N PRO A 299 -6.20 7.39 -12.29
CA PRO A 299 -6.14 8.83 -12.11
C PRO A 299 -7.00 9.31 -10.94
N THR A 300 -6.61 10.40 -10.31
CA THR A 300 -7.40 11.08 -9.28
C THR A 300 -8.72 11.56 -9.88
N SER A 301 -9.83 11.21 -9.23
CA SER A 301 -11.17 11.56 -9.75
C SER A 301 -11.57 13.02 -9.53
N SER A 302 -10.98 13.69 -8.54
CA SER A 302 -11.22 15.09 -8.26
C SER A 302 -10.30 15.95 -9.14
N ILE A 303 -10.82 16.47 -10.24
CA ILE A 303 -10.11 17.33 -11.20
C ILE A 303 -10.84 18.66 -11.36
N ALA A 304 -10.11 19.69 -11.78
CA ALA A 304 -10.64 21.03 -11.97
C ALA A 304 -11.29 21.24 -13.36
N ARG A 305 -11.51 20.16 -14.10
CA ARG A 305 -12.30 20.17 -15.34
C ARG A 305 -13.78 20.00 -15.04
N GLU A 306 -14.63 20.62 -15.86
CA GLU A 306 -16.07 20.38 -15.80
C GLU A 306 -16.40 18.93 -16.20
N GLN A 307 -17.18 18.25 -15.38
CA GLN A 307 -17.60 16.87 -15.57
C GLN A 307 -19.12 16.75 -15.45
N LYS A 308 -19.74 15.94 -16.30
CA LYS A 308 -21.16 15.60 -16.18
C LYS A 308 -21.41 14.74 -14.96
N THR A 309 -22.46 15.02 -14.22
CA THR A 309 -22.86 14.29 -13.01
C THR A 309 -24.37 14.44 -12.75
N VAL A 310 -24.81 14.00 -11.57
CA VAL A 310 -26.19 14.08 -11.10
C VAL A 310 -26.21 14.60 -9.66
N THR A 311 -27.26 15.36 -9.33
CA THR A 311 -27.54 15.80 -7.98
C THR A 311 -28.17 14.68 -7.13
N SER A 312 -28.22 14.84 -5.81
CA SER A 312 -28.97 13.96 -4.91
C SER A 312 -30.49 14.00 -5.16
N SER A 313 -31.01 15.06 -5.81
CA SER A 313 -32.40 15.19 -6.27
C SER A 313 -32.66 14.57 -7.65
N LEU A 314 -31.69 13.77 -8.18
CA LEU A 314 -31.78 13.04 -9.46
C LEU A 314 -31.87 13.95 -10.72
N GLU A 315 -31.25 15.11 -10.65
CA GLU A 315 -31.18 16.05 -11.79
C GLU A 315 -29.79 15.98 -12.43
N ASN A 316 -29.75 15.88 -13.77
CA ASN A 316 -28.49 15.95 -14.51
C ASN A 316 -27.86 17.34 -14.38
N THR A 317 -26.56 17.41 -14.09
CA THR A 317 -25.83 18.66 -13.92
C THR A 317 -24.38 18.52 -14.36
N THR A 318 -23.60 19.57 -14.21
CA THR A 318 -22.14 19.53 -14.33
C THR A 318 -21.51 19.95 -13.02
N LEU A 319 -20.32 19.46 -12.77
CA LEU A 319 -19.54 19.74 -11.58
C LEU A 319 -18.07 20.00 -11.96
N THR A 320 -17.55 21.11 -11.47
CA THR A 320 -16.10 21.38 -11.42
C THR A 320 -15.65 21.26 -9.97
N VAL A 321 -14.82 20.28 -9.69
CA VAL A 321 -14.34 20.08 -8.30
C VAL A 321 -13.26 21.11 -8.01
N LYS A 322 -13.60 22.09 -7.17
CA LYS A 322 -12.66 23.10 -6.68
C LYS A 322 -11.91 22.57 -5.47
N GLY A 323 -10.64 22.93 -5.31
CA GLY A 323 -9.84 22.54 -4.14
C GLY A 323 -8.41 22.13 -4.49
N ARG A 324 -7.70 21.66 -3.47
CA ARG A 324 -6.30 21.23 -3.58
C ARG A 324 -6.24 19.74 -3.84
N HIS A 325 -6.13 19.34 -5.11
CA HIS A 325 -6.10 17.94 -5.53
C HIS A 325 -4.70 17.52 -5.99
N ASP A 326 -4.39 16.24 -5.83
CA ASP A 326 -3.16 15.66 -6.37
C ASP A 326 -3.34 15.44 -7.90
N PRO A 327 -2.50 16.01 -8.77
CA PRO A 327 -2.50 15.63 -10.19
C PRO A 327 -2.06 14.18 -10.41
N VAL A 328 -1.32 13.61 -9.46
CA VAL A 328 -0.95 12.20 -9.40
C VAL A 328 -0.82 11.75 -7.95
N ILE A 329 -1.38 10.58 -7.62
CA ILE A 329 -1.26 9.99 -6.27
C ILE A 329 -0.22 8.86 -6.18
N VAL A 330 0.29 8.41 -7.32
CA VAL A 330 1.20 7.25 -7.40
C VAL A 330 2.40 7.36 -6.47
N PRO A 331 3.17 8.47 -6.42
CA PRO A 331 4.32 8.59 -5.54
C PRO A 331 3.98 8.43 -4.04
N ARG A 332 2.83 8.96 -3.63
CA ARG A 332 2.33 8.82 -2.25
C ARG A 332 1.80 7.43 -1.94
N ALA A 333 1.32 6.71 -2.97
CA ALA A 333 0.82 5.35 -2.85
C ALA A 333 1.95 4.30 -2.79
N VAL A 334 3.18 4.63 -3.19
CA VAL A 334 4.35 3.73 -3.12
C VAL A 334 4.49 3.14 -1.70
N VAL A 335 4.56 3.97 -0.68
CA VAL A 335 4.70 3.52 0.71
C VAL A 335 3.44 2.83 1.24
N VAL A 336 2.25 3.09 0.68
CA VAL A 336 1.02 2.40 1.05
C VAL A 336 1.02 0.97 0.53
N VAL A 337 1.49 0.74 -0.71
CA VAL A 337 1.68 -0.59 -1.29
C VAL A 337 2.70 -1.37 -0.48
N GLU A 338 3.83 -0.75 -0.13
CA GLU A 338 4.87 -1.34 0.74
C GLU A 338 4.29 -1.76 2.09
N ALA A 339 3.55 -0.88 2.75
CA ALA A 339 2.93 -1.13 4.05
C ALA A 339 1.94 -2.30 4.02
N MET A 340 1.06 -2.35 3.01
CA MET A 340 0.09 -3.43 2.88
C MET A 340 0.76 -4.76 2.52
N THR A 341 1.85 -4.72 1.76
CA THR A 341 2.70 -5.91 1.50
C THR A 341 3.34 -6.39 2.80
N ALA A 342 3.95 -5.49 3.59
CA ALA A 342 4.57 -5.82 4.88
C ALA A 342 3.57 -6.47 5.85
N LEU A 343 2.39 -5.88 6.00
CA LEU A 343 1.32 -6.39 6.86
C LEU A 343 0.86 -7.79 6.45
N THR A 344 0.74 -8.04 5.14
CA THR A 344 0.35 -9.35 4.63
C THR A 344 1.42 -10.40 4.88
N LEU A 345 2.68 -10.06 4.60
CA LEU A 345 3.80 -11.00 4.74
C LEU A 345 4.03 -11.38 6.20
N ILE A 346 4.03 -10.41 7.11
CA ILE A 346 4.26 -10.73 8.53
C ILE A 346 3.14 -11.57 9.12
N ASP A 347 1.89 -11.28 8.77
CA ASP A 347 0.74 -12.05 9.23
C ASP A 347 0.80 -13.51 8.76
N LEU A 348 1.11 -13.75 7.47
CA LEU A 348 1.28 -15.10 6.92
C LEU A 348 2.52 -15.81 7.48
N MET A 349 3.63 -15.11 7.71
CA MET A 349 4.83 -15.69 8.35
C MET A 349 4.54 -16.12 9.79
N MET A 350 3.76 -15.35 10.55
CA MET A 350 3.34 -15.74 11.91
C MET A 350 2.42 -16.96 11.88
N GLN A 351 1.48 -17.03 10.94
CA GLN A 351 0.62 -18.21 10.77
C GLN A 351 1.44 -19.45 10.43
N ASN A 352 2.51 -19.32 9.64
CA ASN A 352 3.38 -20.43 9.25
C ASN A 352 4.18 -21.04 10.41
N MET A 353 4.34 -20.36 11.55
CA MET A 353 5.12 -20.84 12.69
C MET A 353 4.64 -22.20 13.25
N THR A 354 3.38 -22.52 13.06
CA THR A 354 2.77 -23.76 13.55
C THR A 354 2.61 -24.83 12.45
N ALA A 355 3.15 -24.61 11.25
CA ALA A 355 2.98 -25.49 10.11
C ALA A 355 3.66 -26.87 10.25
N ARG A 356 4.67 -26.98 11.12
CA ARG A 356 5.40 -28.22 11.39
C ARG A 356 5.44 -28.55 12.87
N LEU A 357 5.15 -29.79 13.22
CA LEU A 357 5.27 -30.29 14.60
C LEU A 357 6.69 -30.05 15.14
N GLU A 358 7.72 -30.38 14.37
CA GLU A 358 9.14 -30.18 14.72
C GLU A 358 9.45 -28.73 15.16
N TRP A 359 8.80 -27.73 14.55
CA TRP A 359 9.01 -26.32 14.94
C TRP A 359 8.39 -26.01 16.29
N MET A 360 7.21 -26.58 16.57
CA MET A 360 6.54 -26.42 17.87
C MET A 360 7.33 -27.14 18.95
N GLU A 361 7.83 -28.35 18.69
CA GLU A 361 8.66 -29.11 19.61
C GLU A 361 9.94 -28.35 19.96
N LYS A 362 10.68 -27.85 18.97
CA LYS A 362 11.88 -27.02 19.21
C LYS A 362 11.58 -25.75 20.03
N PHE A 363 10.42 -25.15 19.84
CA PHE A 363 10.03 -23.96 20.58
C PHE A 363 9.73 -24.28 22.07
N TYR A 364 8.99 -25.34 22.34
CA TYR A 364 8.54 -25.66 23.71
C TYR A 364 9.51 -26.54 24.49
N LEU A 365 10.24 -27.43 23.83
CA LEU A 365 11.13 -28.39 24.49
C LEU A 365 12.61 -27.98 24.46
N GLY A 366 12.97 -26.98 23.63
CA GLY A 366 14.32 -26.50 23.48
C GLY A 366 15.20 -27.35 22.52
N PRO A 367 16.45 -26.95 22.25
CA PRO A 367 17.30 -27.55 21.21
C PRO A 367 18.01 -28.84 21.60
N GLY A 368 17.51 -29.61 22.55
CA GLY A 368 18.32 -30.69 23.13
C GLY A 368 17.71 -32.09 23.28
N ASP A 369 16.43 -32.28 23.02
CA ASP A 369 15.73 -33.55 23.37
C ASP A 369 15.15 -34.30 22.16
N PHE A 370 15.74 -34.17 20.96
CA PHE A 370 15.33 -34.91 19.76
C PHE A 370 16.47 -35.66 19.09
#